data_f1889d0012f7d611e6909c3cf12cbf8a
#
_entry.id   f1889d0012f7d611e6909c3cf12cbf8a
#
_cell.length_a   1.000
_cell.length_b   1.000
_cell.length_c   1.000
_cell.angle_alpha   90.00
_cell.angle_beta   90.00
_cell.angle_gamma   90.00
#
_symmetry.space_group_name_H-M   'P 1'
#
loop_
_entity.id
_entity.type
_entity.pdbx_description
1 polymer ?
#
loop_
_entity_poly.entity_id
_entity_poly.type
_entity_poly.pdbx_seq_one_letter_code
_entity_poly.pdbx_strand_id
1 'polypeptide(L)'
;MKITRFAPVALALALAAAGCSLESTDAAPAGTVKVVVGYQSKTINTVTAGTLLKAQGYLEQRLQKITDGGGAKYQVEWQDYDTGAPITAQMVAEKIDIGSMGDYPLLINGSRTQANERARTELVSITGYNPKGALNMVVVPNDSPARSLTDLAGQKISASVGSAGHGTLVQALSRAGIDPAKGVEVLNQQPQVGATALESHQVSALSQFVAWPGLLVQQNKAKLLYDGAELNVPTFHGVVARRAYAADHPEVLQAFLAAQLDATAFLNEKPFEAADLVAKGSGLPQEVVYLYNGPGGTSFDTTLKANLIAAFKDDVNYLKSIGDFADLDIDAFVEDGPLRKAFAETGRGDYDATLASGVNPSKVTGTDPICAVAVSDPALAGEVWVDGADKPQPAANPGCLLRAVQAAKAQGKTIRAVYVPDAELGTRWFADKAIWLREGTQYLPFTTQAAADRYRGSHPTAAPVSYEQAVTEVRG
;
A
#
# COMPACT_ATOMS: atom_id res chain seq x y z
N MET A 1 21.15 6.63 89.44
CA MET A 1 20.63 6.25 88.11
C MET A 1 20.92 7.43 87.19
N LYS A 2 21.96 7.34 86.36
CA LYS A 2 22.48 8.46 85.57
C LYS A 2 21.82 8.46 84.18
N ILE A 3 21.17 9.56 83.84
CA ILE A 3 20.57 9.82 82.52
C ILE A 3 21.62 10.57 81.74
N THR A 4 22.13 9.94 80.71
CA THR A 4 23.08 10.53 79.76
C THR A 4 22.25 11.07 78.51
N ARG A 5 22.36 12.39 78.33
CA ARG A 5 21.76 13.10 77.17
C ARG A 5 22.70 12.95 75.98
N PHE A 6 22.21 12.43 74.88
CA PHE A 6 22.86 12.54 73.58
C PHE A 6 22.24 13.68 72.79
N ALA A 7 23.06 14.57 72.30
CA ALA A 7 22.71 15.64 71.39
C ALA A 7 22.69 15.10 69.90
N PRO A 8 21.77 15.53 69.06
CA PRO A 8 21.84 15.18 67.66
C PRO A 8 22.77 16.14 66.90
N VAL A 9 23.74 15.57 66.18
CA VAL A 9 24.56 16.26 65.20
C VAL A 9 23.72 16.33 63.92
N ALA A 10 23.37 17.54 63.50
CA ALA A 10 22.75 17.77 62.20
C ALA A 10 23.81 17.75 61.10
N LEU A 11 23.79 16.70 60.29
CA LEU A 11 24.62 16.60 59.09
C LEU A 11 23.82 17.19 57.93
N ALA A 12 24.17 18.39 57.48
CA ALA A 12 23.59 19.02 56.27
C ALA A 12 24.19 18.34 55.04
N LEU A 13 23.42 17.45 54.39
CA LEU A 13 23.74 16.98 53.04
C LEU A 13 23.27 18.05 52.04
N ALA A 14 24.25 18.73 51.43
CA ALA A 14 24.03 19.51 50.23
C ALA A 14 23.82 18.54 49.04
N LEU A 15 22.57 18.29 48.63
CA LEU A 15 22.27 17.67 47.35
C LEU A 15 22.57 18.70 46.26
N ALA A 16 23.71 18.56 45.58
CA ALA A 16 23.92 19.13 44.28
C ALA A 16 22.96 18.42 43.32
N ALA A 17 21.85 19.07 42.94
CA ALA A 17 21.00 18.68 41.85
C ALA A 17 21.81 18.89 40.52
N ALA A 18 22.59 17.88 40.14
CA ALA A 18 23.01 17.76 38.77
C ALA A 18 21.75 17.41 37.95
N GLY A 19 21.04 18.42 37.47
CA GLY A 19 20.04 18.28 36.43
C GLY A 19 20.76 17.77 35.18
N CYS A 20 20.76 16.44 34.97
CA CYS A 20 20.92 15.93 33.63
C CYS A 20 19.70 16.38 32.85
N SER A 21 19.79 17.55 32.21
CA SER A 21 18.99 17.81 31.02
C SER A 21 19.32 16.69 30.02
N LEU A 22 18.42 15.75 29.83
CA LEU A 22 18.36 14.99 28.64
C LEU A 22 18.14 16.01 27.49
N GLU A 23 19.24 16.61 27.01
CA GLU A 23 19.27 17.24 25.73
C GLU A 23 18.88 16.14 24.75
N SER A 24 17.69 16.24 24.20
CA SER A 24 17.30 15.46 23.03
C SER A 24 18.37 15.75 21.97
N THR A 25 19.14 14.74 21.60
CA THR A 25 20.18 14.79 20.55
C THR A 25 19.58 15.02 19.14
N ASP A 26 18.36 15.56 19.04
CA ASP A 26 17.56 15.71 17.83
C ASP A 26 17.63 17.11 17.19
N ALA A 27 18.42 18.04 17.71
CA ALA A 27 18.58 19.35 17.08
C ALA A 27 19.59 19.24 15.94
N ALA A 28 19.15 19.55 14.72
CA ALA A 28 20.06 19.65 13.57
C ALA A 28 21.18 20.67 13.87
N PRO A 29 22.40 20.47 13.35
CA PRO A 29 23.51 21.44 13.49
C PRO A 29 23.06 22.84 13.04
N ALA A 30 23.60 23.88 13.70
CA ALA A 30 23.25 25.27 13.38
C ALA A 30 23.45 25.53 11.87
N GLY A 31 22.43 26.10 11.22
CA GLY A 31 22.42 26.36 9.76
C GLY A 31 22.06 25.15 8.90
N THR A 32 21.57 24.05 9.50
CA THR A 32 21.07 22.87 8.76
C THR A 32 19.55 22.82 8.86
N VAL A 33 18.89 22.66 7.72
CA VAL A 33 17.44 22.43 7.63
C VAL A 33 17.14 20.95 7.88
N LYS A 34 16.34 20.67 8.89
CA LYS A 34 15.85 19.30 9.16
C LYS A 34 14.64 19.03 8.27
N VAL A 35 14.62 17.84 7.65
CA VAL A 35 13.53 17.35 6.79
C VAL A 35 13.07 16.03 7.38
N VAL A 36 11.87 15.98 7.95
CA VAL A 36 11.33 14.75 8.54
C VAL A 36 10.25 14.16 7.67
N VAL A 37 10.52 12.93 7.19
CA VAL A 37 9.60 12.19 6.29
C VAL A 37 9.02 10.99 7.03
N GLY A 38 7.69 10.99 7.19
CA GLY A 38 6.93 9.86 7.72
C GLY A 38 6.47 8.92 6.60
N TYR A 39 6.80 7.64 6.70
CA TYR A 39 6.44 6.65 5.69
C TYR A 39 6.02 5.31 6.32
N GLN A 40 5.58 4.37 5.51
CA GLN A 40 5.10 3.05 5.92
C GLN A 40 5.81 1.98 5.08
N SER A 41 6.85 1.34 5.63
CA SER A 41 7.67 0.39 4.86
C SER A 41 6.90 -0.82 4.36
N LYS A 42 5.89 -1.29 5.10
CA LYS A 42 5.06 -2.45 4.75
C LYS A 42 3.79 -2.12 3.97
N THR A 43 3.51 -0.84 3.73
CA THR A 43 2.42 -0.37 2.87
C THR A 43 2.98 -0.08 1.48
N ILE A 44 3.11 -1.13 0.67
CA ILE A 44 3.97 -1.14 -0.52
C ILE A 44 3.44 -0.36 -1.72
N ASN A 45 2.27 0.23 -1.66
CA ASN A 45 1.78 1.19 -2.64
C ASN A 45 2.18 2.66 -2.33
N THR A 46 2.92 2.89 -1.22
CA THR A 46 3.54 4.19 -0.90
C THR A 46 5.04 4.24 -1.19
N VAL A 47 5.61 3.20 -1.76
CA VAL A 47 7.08 3.01 -1.85
C VAL A 47 7.81 4.13 -2.59
N THR A 48 7.15 4.77 -3.57
CA THR A 48 7.74 5.87 -4.35
C THR A 48 7.87 7.18 -3.56
N ALA A 49 7.24 7.27 -2.38
CA ALA A 49 7.38 8.36 -1.41
C ALA A 49 7.97 7.88 -0.08
N GLY A 50 8.45 6.65 -0.02
CA GLY A 50 8.96 6.00 1.20
C GLY A 50 10.11 5.04 0.90
N THR A 51 9.86 3.74 1.05
CA THR A 51 10.89 2.69 1.05
C THR A 51 11.81 2.71 -0.17
N LEU A 52 11.25 2.82 -1.39
CA LEU A 52 12.05 2.84 -2.62
C LEU A 52 12.81 4.16 -2.76
N LEU A 53 12.15 5.29 -2.51
CA LEU A 53 12.75 6.62 -2.59
C LEU A 53 13.93 6.74 -1.64
N LYS A 54 13.76 6.27 -0.38
CA LYS A 54 14.82 6.19 0.63
C LYS A 54 15.95 5.26 0.20
N ALA A 55 15.64 4.04 -0.28
CA ALA A 55 16.64 3.05 -0.68
C ALA A 55 17.53 3.55 -1.82
N GLN A 56 17.00 4.36 -2.72
CA GLN A 56 17.74 4.97 -3.83
C GLN A 56 18.45 6.27 -3.44
N GLY A 57 18.13 6.87 -2.26
CA GLY A 57 18.72 8.12 -1.81
C GLY A 57 18.41 9.31 -2.71
N TYR A 58 17.30 9.27 -3.45
CA TYR A 58 16.97 10.31 -4.44
C TYR A 58 16.72 11.68 -3.82
N LEU A 59 16.08 11.73 -2.64
CA LEU A 59 15.84 12.99 -1.94
C LEU A 59 17.16 13.62 -1.48
N GLU A 60 18.00 12.82 -0.81
CA GLU A 60 19.31 13.26 -0.30
C GLU A 60 20.20 13.76 -1.43
N GLN A 61 20.22 13.07 -2.57
CA GLN A 61 20.99 13.47 -3.75
C GLN A 61 20.50 14.83 -4.32
N ARG A 62 19.20 15.09 -4.33
CA ARG A 62 18.64 16.37 -4.81
C ARG A 62 18.92 17.50 -3.85
N LEU A 63 18.78 17.27 -2.55
CA LEU A 63 19.10 18.26 -1.51
C LEU A 63 20.62 18.57 -1.47
N GLN A 64 21.47 17.55 -1.69
CA GLN A 64 22.91 17.77 -1.79
C GLN A 64 23.28 18.69 -2.97
N LYS A 65 22.62 18.54 -4.13
CA LYS A 65 22.82 19.45 -5.28
C LYS A 65 22.46 20.91 -4.93
N ILE A 66 21.43 21.14 -4.13
CA ILE A 66 21.07 22.49 -3.65
C ILE A 66 22.18 23.04 -2.75
N THR A 67 22.69 22.21 -1.83
CA THR A 67 23.80 22.59 -0.94
C THR A 67 25.08 22.90 -1.74
N ASP A 68 25.41 22.07 -2.72
CA ASP A 68 26.61 22.27 -3.58
C ASP A 68 26.50 23.54 -4.43
N GLY A 69 25.26 23.96 -4.77
CA GLY A 69 24.94 25.22 -5.44
C GLY A 69 24.99 26.46 -4.54
N GLY A 70 25.38 26.33 -3.28
CA GLY A 70 25.46 27.41 -2.29
C GLY A 70 24.18 27.62 -1.46
N GLY A 71 23.22 26.69 -1.55
CA GLY A 71 22.02 26.68 -0.70
C GLY A 71 22.29 26.18 0.72
N ALA A 72 21.21 25.98 1.50
CA ALA A 72 21.28 25.46 2.86
C ALA A 72 21.84 24.02 2.89
N LYS A 73 22.30 23.61 4.06
CA LYS A 73 22.56 22.19 4.35
C LYS A 73 21.26 21.53 4.79
N TYR A 74 21.09 20.26 4.47
CA TYR A 74 19.88 19.50 4.82
C TYR A 74 20.24 18.21 5.56
N GLN A 75 19.37 17.82 6.49
CA GLN A 75 19.42 16.54 7.19
C GLN A 75 18.07 15.87 7.04
N VAL A 76 18.01 14.77 6.30
CA VAL A 76 16.79 13.98 6.12
C VAL A 76 16.69 12.93 7.23
N GLU A 77 15.53 12.92 7.89
CA GLU A 77 15.15 11.89 8.88
C GLU A 77 13.95 11.13 8.36
N TRP A 78 14.08 9.81 8.22
CA TRP A 78 13.02 8.91 7.80
C TRP A 78 12.41 8.21 9.01
N GLN A 79 11.11 8.40 9.24
CA GLN A 79 10.37 7.76 10.32
C GLN A 79 9.39 6.73 9.77
N ASP A 80 9.57 5.45 10.14
CA ASP A 80 8.76 4.32 9.67
C ASP A 80 7.62 4.02 10.63
N TYR A 81 6.42 3.82 10.10
CA TYR A 81 5.21 3.55 10.86
C TYR A 81 4.40 2.41 10.23
N ASP A 82 3.65 1.66 11.05
CA ASP A 82 2.80 0.57 10.56
C ASP A 82 1.53 1.06 9.84
N THR A 83 1.04 2.27 10.18
CA THR A 83 -0.20 2.86 9.64
C THR A 83 -0.11 4.39 9.54
N GLY A 84 -1.07 5.03 8.85
CA GLY A 84 -1.11 6.48 8.68
C GLY A 84 -1.49 7.28 9.95
N ALA A 85 -2.18 6.66 10.92
CA ALA A 85 -2.65 7.37 12.11
C ALA A 85 -1.52 7.95 12.98
N PRO A 86 -0.42 7.23 13.27
CA PRO A 86 0.73 7.81 13.96
C PRO A 86 1.40 8.94 13.17
N ILE A 87 1.50 8.84 11.83
CA ILE A 87 2.04 9.91 10.98
C ILE A 87 1.20 11.17 11.17
N THR A 88 -0.13 11.05 11.10
CA THR A 88 -1.04 12.17 11.36
C THR A 88 -0.83 12.81 12.73
N ALA A 89 -0.69 11.99 13.79
CA ALA A 89 -0.44 12.50 15.13
C ALA A 89 0.89 13.29 15.24
N GLN A 90 1.94 12.82 14.56
CA GLN A 90 3.23 13.51 14.51
C GLN A 90 3.17 14.79 13.64
N MET A 91 2.36 14.82 12.57
CA MET A 91 2.16 16.04 11.77
C MET A 91 1.37 17.10 12.56
N VAL A 92 0.33 16.70 13.31
CA VAL A 92 -0.38 17.60 14.23
C VAL A 92 0.57 18.19 15.30
N ALA A 93 1.55 17.40 15.75
CA ALA A 93 2.58 17.83 16.70
C ALA A 93 3.77 18.55 16.03
N GLU A 94 3.70 18.84 14.73
CA GLU A 94 4.73 19.52 13.93
C GLU A 94 6.09 18.78 13.89
N LYS A 95 6.09 17.44 14.07
CA LYS A 95 7.29 16.61 14.11
C LYS A 95 7.58 15.88 12.81
N ILE A 96 6.62 15.80 11.89
CA ILE A 96 6.78 15.29 10.52
C ILE A 96 6.40 16.41 9.56
N ASP A 97 7.20 16.61 8.52
CA ASP A 97 7.02 17.65 7.53
C ASP A 97 6.30 17.14 6.29
N ILE A 98 6.65 15.93 5.85
CA ILE A 98 6.08 15.25 4.67
C ILE A 98 5.68 13.84 5.10
N GLY A 99 4.47 13.40 4.74
CA GLY A 99 3.97 12.07 5.11
C GLY A 99 3.26 11.39 3.95
N SER A 100 3.34 10.05 3.87
CA SER A 100 2.60 9.26 2.87
C SER A 100 1.66 8.26 3.53
N MET A 101 0.42 8.19 3.02
CA MET A 101 -0.62 7.33 3.60
C MET A 101 -1.76 7.06 2.62
N GLY A 102 -2.68 6.16 2.95
CA GLY A 102 -3.85 5.83 2.14
C GLY A 102 -4.93 6.91 2.18
N ASP A 103 -5.94 6.76 1.33
CA ASP A 103 -7.07 7.67 1.15
C ASP A 103 -7.79 8.03 2.46
N TYR A 104 -8.30 7.07 3.22
CA TYR A 104 -8.95 7.33 4.51
C TYR A 104 -8.01 8.00 5.54
N PRO A 105 -6.77 7.53 5.75
CA PRO A 105 -5.80 8.28 6.56
C PRO A 105 -5.53 9.70 6.07
N LEU A 106 -5.55 9.98 4.76
CA LEU A 106 -5.41 11.32 4.20
C LEU A 106 -6.59 12.22 4.58
N LEU A 107 -7.84 11.72 4.50
CA LEU A 107 -9.03 12.43 4.97
C LEU A 107 -8.94 12.76 6.47
N ILE A 108 -8.54 11.79 7.27
CA ILE A 108 -8.36 11.97 8.72
C ILE A 108 -7.26 13.01 8.99
N ASN A 109 -6.15 12.93 8.24
CA ASN A 109 -5.05 13.87 8.35
C ASN A 109 -5.51 15.30 8.06
N GLY A 110 -6.13 15.54 6.89
CA GLY A 110 -6.67 16.85 6.52
C GLY A 110 -7.68 17.38 7.54
N SER A 111 -8.65 16.53 7.97
CA SER A 111 -9.65 16.88 8.96
C SER A 111 -9.04 17.34 10.30
N ARG A 112 -7.99 16.67 10.77
CA ARG A 112 -7.35 16.96 12.08
C ARG A 112 -6.37 18.13 12.03
N THR A 113 -5.76 18.38 10.89
CA THR A 113 -4.73 19.41 10.74
C THR A 113 -5.28 20.77 10.34
N GLN A 114 -6.44 20.84 9.67
CA GLN A 114 -6.98 22.07 9.09
C GLN A 114 -7.26 23.18 10.09
N ALA A 115 -7.54 22.86 11.37
CA ALA A 115 -7.83 23.86 12.40
C ALA A 115 -6.59 24.57 12.95
N ASN A 116 -5.39 24.07 12.65
CA ASN A 116 -4.11 24.63 13.12
C ASN A 116 -3.25 24.98 11.91
N GLU A 117 -3.08 26.27 11.63
CA GLU A 117 -2.32 26.78 10.47
C GLU A 117 -0.88 26.23 10.38
N ARG A 118 -0.22 25.99 11.52
CA ARG A 118 1.15 25.43 11.54
C ARG A 118 1.19 23.93 11.24
N ALA A 119 0.16 23.20 11.65
CA ALA A 119 0.02 21.77 11.42
C ALA A 119 -0.69 21.46 10.09
N ARG A 120 -1.40 22.44 9.51
CA ARG A 120 -2.20 22.28 8.29
C ARG A 120 -1.41 21.60 7.19
N THR A 121 -2.02 20.58 6.60
CA THR A 121 -1.44 19.79 5.53
C THR A 121 -2.18 19.98 4.21
N GLU A 122 -1.49 19.71 3.12
CA GLU A 122 -2.03 19.71 1.75
C GLU A 122 -1.63 18.40 1.06
N LEU A 123 -2.55 17.80 0.29
CA LEU A 123 -2.28 16.64 -0.56
C LEU A 123 -1.58 17.13 -1.84
N VAL A 124 -0.31 16.75 -1.99
CA VAL A 124 0.57 17.30 -3.03
C VAL A 124 0.90 16.31 -4.16
N SER A 125 0.69 15.02 -3.96
CA SER A 125 0.88 14.00 -4.99
C SER A 125 0.21 12.68 -4.62
N ILE A 126 0.03 11.81 -5.62
CA ILE A 126 -0.34 10.41 -5.46
C ILE A 126 0.93 9.55 -5.45
N THR A 127 0.87 8.36 -4.86
CA THR A 127 1.95 7.36 -4.95
C THR A 127 1.53 6.18 -5.82
N GLY A 128 0.57 5.39 -5.36
CA GLY A 128 0.01 4.28 -6.10
C GLY A 128 -1.51 4.19 -5.92
N TYR A 129 -2.21 3.73 -6.94
CA TYR A 129 -3.66 3.59 -6.91
C TYR A 129 -4.14 2.34 -7.66
N ASN A 130 -5.38 1.96 -7.40
CA ASN A 130 -6.12 1.01 -8.21
C ASN A 130 -7.50 1.60 -8.57
N PRO A 131 -7.90 1.61 -9.84
CA PRO A 131 -9.13 2.26 -10.28
C PRO A 131 -10.41 1.56 -9.82
N LYS A 132 -10.32 0.32 -9.34
CA LYS A 132 -11.45 -0.47 -8.85
C LYS A 132 -11.41 -0.74 -7.34
N GLY A 133 -10.27 -0.53 -6.67
CA GLY A 133 -10.14 -0.77 -5.22
C GLY A 133 -9.38 -2.04 -4.80
N ALA A 134 -8.71 -2.75 -5.72
CA ALA A 134 -8.03 -4.03 -5.48
C ALA A 134 -6.86 -4.00 -4.48
N LEU A 135 -6.55 -2.88 -3.88
CA LEU A 135 -5.44 -2.74 -2.92
C LEU A 135 -5.87 -3.01 -1.46
N ASN A 136 -7.16 -3.18 -1.22
CA ASN A 136 -7.74 -3.45 0.09
C ASN A 136 -8.59 -4.72 0.01
N MET A 137 -8.41 -5.63 0.95
CA MET A 137 -8.97 -6.97 0.84
C MET A 137 -9.39 -7.51 2.21
N VAL A 138 -10.33 -8.47 2.22
CA VAL A 138 -10.69 -9.23 3.41
C VAL A 138 -10.22 -10.68 3.24
N VAL A 139 -9.45 -11.17 4.20
CA VAL A 139 -9.00 -12.56 4.26
C VAL A 139 -9.58 -13.27 5.47
N VAL A 140 -9.75 -14.58 5.35
CA VAL A 140 -10.23 -15.48 6.41
C VAL A 140 -9.26 -16.65 6.57
N PRO A 141 -9.24 -17.37 7.71
CA PRO A 141 -8.46 -18.60 7.85
C PRO A 141 -8.73 -19.59 6.71
N ASN A 142 -7.76 -20.41 6.34
CA ASN A 142 -7.91 -21.37 5.23
C ASN A 142 -9.05 -22.37 5.43
N ASP A 143 -9.30 -22.76 6.67
CA ASP A 143 -10.37 -23.68 7.09
C ASP A 143 -11.72 -22.99 7.33
N SER A 144 -11.80 -21.66 7.20
CA SER A 144 -13.06 -20.91 7.34
C SER A 144 -14.10 -21.39 6.33
N PRO A 145 -15.35 -21.66 6.76
CA PRO A 145 -16.45 -22.00 5.86
C PRO A 145 -17.00 -20.79 5.09
N ALA A 146 -16.61 -19.56 5.46
CA ALA A 146 -17.11 -18.33 4.83
C ALA A 146 -16.77 -18.30 3.33
N ARG A 147 -17.76 -17.89 2.51
CA ARG A 147 -17.69 -17.77 1.06
C ARG A 147 -17.95 -16.35 0.57
N SER A 148 -18.52 -15.51 1.43
CA SER A 148 -18.90 -14.12 1.12
C SER A 148 -18.84 -13.26 2.37
N LEU A 149 -18.96 -11.94 2.21
CA LEU A 149 -19.02 -11.00 3.34
C LEU A 149 -20.26 -11.23 4.21
N THR A 150 -21.37 -11.74 3.65
CA THR A 150 -22.59 -12.00 4.42
C THR A 150 -22.41 -13.08 5.48
N ASP A 151 -21.44 -13.98 5.28
CA ASP A 151 -21.10 -15.02 6.24
C ASP A 151 -20.34 -14.47 7.47
N LEU A 152 -19.93 -13.21 7.41
CA LEU A 152 -19.27 -12.52 8.52
C LEU A 152 -20.24 -11.77 9.45
N ALA A 153 -21.54 -11.82 9.18
CA ALA A 153 -22.54 -11.17 10.04
C ALA A 153 -22.43 -11.70 11.49
N GLY A 154 -22.36 -10.78 12.46
CA GLY A 154 -22.17 -11.09 13.87
C GLY A 154 -20.77 -11.56 14.27
N GLN A 155 -19.82 -11.62 13.33
CA GLN A 155 -18.48 -12.11 13.57
C GLN A 155 -17.51 -10.99 14.00
N LYS A 156 -16.36 -11.39 14.58
CA LYS A 156 -15.25 -10.50 14.90
C LYS A 156 -14.34 -10.34 13.68
N ILE A 157 -14.09 -9.09 13.30
CA ILE A 157 -13.20 -8.75 12.19
C ILE A 157 -12.07 -7.85 12.71
N SER A 158 -10.84 -8.22 12.48
CA SER A 158 -9.71 -7.32 12.74
C SER A 158 -9.54 -6.32 11.60
N ALA A 159 -9.38 -5.05 11.94
CA ALA A 159 -9.02 -3.99 11.01
C ALA A 159 -8.21 -2.89 11.73
N SER A 160 -7.34 -2.20 11.02
CA SER A 160 -6.74 -0.96 11.53
C SER A 160 -7.75 0.17 11.30
N VAL A 161 -8.51 0.53 12.33
CA VAL A 161 -9.60 1.51 12.21
C VAL A 161 -9.09 2.85 11.66
N GLY A 162 -9.78 3.37 10.65
CA GLY A 162 -9.37 4.58 9.93
C GLY A 162 -8.35 4.34 8.82
N SER A 163 -7.92 3.09 8.55
CA SER A 163 -7.09 2.76 7.39
C SER A 163 -7.94 2.60 6.11
N ALA A 164 -7.27 2.61 4.95
CA ALA A 164 -7.90 2.29 3.67
C ALA A 164 -8.61 0.93 3.68
N GLY A 165 -7.98 -0.11 4.26
CA GLY A 165 -8.61 -1.42 4.41
C GLY A 165 -9.87 -1.41 5.27
N HIS A 166 -9.91 -0.57 6.33
CA HIS A 166 -11.12 -0.40 7.13
C HIS A 166 -12.22 0.33 6.35
N GLY A 167 -11.88 1.41 5.63
CA GLY A 167 -12.84 2.13 4.80
C GLY A 167 -13.47 1.24 3.74
N THR A 168 -12.65 0.44 3.04
CA THR A 168 -13.14 -0.56 2.08
C THR A 168 -14.08 -1.57 2.75
N LEU A 169 -13.76 -2.06 3.95
CA LEU A 169 -14.64 -2.97 4.70
C LEU A 169 -15.99 -2.32 5.00
N VAL A 170 -16.03 -1.07 5.47
CA VAL A 170 -17.27 -0.32 5.78
C VAL A 170 -18.15 -0.19 4.55
N GLN A 171 -17.57 0.18 3.40
CA GLN A 171 -18.30 0.28 2.14
C GLN A 171 -18.83 -1.09 1.68
N ALA A 172 -18.00 -2.12 1.76
CA ALA A 172 -18.34 -3.47 1.31
C ALA A 172 -19.45 -4.10 2.15
N LEU A 173 -19.39 -3.96 3.49
CA LEU A 173 -20.46 -4.40 4.39
C LEU A 173 -21.77 -3.66 4.12
N SER A 174 -21.71 -2.33 3.95
CA SER A 174 -22.91 -1.52 3.64
C SER A 174 -23.58 -1.98 2.35
N ARG A 175 -22.79 -2.25 1.29
CA ARG A 175 -23.33 -2.77 0.01
C ARG A 175 -23.88 -4.19 0.12
N ALA A 176 -23.34 -5.00 1.04
CA ALA A 176 -23.83 -6.34 1.34
C ALA A 176 -25.09 -6.32 2.25
N GLY A 177 -25.59 -5.13 2.63
CA GLY A 177 -26.74 -4.98 3.52
C GLY A 177 -26.44 -5.24 4.99
N ILE A 178 -25.16 -5.23 5.38
CA ILE A 178 -24.70 -5.40 6.76
C ILE A 178 -24.38 -4.03 7.33
N ASP A 179 -24.99 -3.66 8.46
CA ASP A 179 -24.63 -2.43 9.18
C ASP A 179 -23.18 -2.51 9.69
N PRO A 180 -22.25 -1.68 9.21
CA PRO A 180 -20.84 -1.79 9.61
C PRO A 180 -20.58 -1.55 11.10
N ALA A 181 -21.48 -0.81 11.78
CA ALA A 181 -21.34 -0.47 13.19
C ALA A 181 -21.96 -1.51 14.13
N LYS A 182 -22.91 -2.33 13.65
CA LYS A 182 -23.70 -3.24 14.49
C LYS A 182 -23.77 -4.66 13.97
N GLY A 183 -23.58 -4.84 12.67
CA GLY A 183 -23.69 -6.15 12.02
C GLY A 183 -22.44 -7.01 12.14
N VAL A 184 -21.32 -6.43 12.57
CA VAL A 184 -20.03 -7.10 12.86
C VAL A 184 -19.38 -6.44 14.08
N GLU A 185 -18.43 -7.14 14.72
CA GLU A 185 -17.58 -6.57 15.77
C GLU A 185 -16.20 -6.25 15.19
N VAL A 186 -15.92 -4.98 14.90
CA VAL A 186 -14.60 -4.55 14.39
C VAL A 186 -13.63 -4.34 15.55
N LEU A 187 -12.57 -5.14 15.60
CA LEU A 187 -11.46 -4.98 16.54
C LEU A 187 -10.39 -4.09 15.92
N ASN A 188 -10.12 -2.93 16.57
CA ASN A 188 -9.06 -2.02 16.14
C ASN A 188 -7.69 -2.60 16.50
N GLN A 189 -7.01 -3.16 15.52
CA GLN A 189 -5.70 -3.80 15.69
C GLN A 189 -4.74 -3.35 14.61
N GLN A 190 -3.47 -3.18 14.99
CA GLN A 190 -2.39 -2.99 14.02
C GLN A 190 -2.27 -4.24 13.13
N PRO A 191 -1.81 -4.12 11.87
CA PRO A 191 -1.83 -5.20 10.90
C PRO A 191 -1.19 -6.51 11.39
N GLN A 192 -0.02 -6.42 12.05
CA GLN A 192 0.67 -7.59 12.58
C GLN A 192 -0.11 -8.27 13.71
N VAL A 193 -0.74 -7.48 14.58
CA VAL A 193 -1.56 -8.00 15.68
C VAL A 193 -2.81 -8.69 15.12
N GLY A 194 -3.46 -8.06 14.13
CA GLY A 194 -4.61 -8.64 13.45
C GLY A 194 -4.28 -9.93 12.71
N ALA A 195 -3.12 -10.01 12.07
CA ALA A 195 -2.63 -11.23 11.43
C ALA A 195 -2.47 -12.37 12.44
N THR A 196 -1.87 -12.10 13.61
CA THR A 196 -1.73 -13.09 14.69
C THR A 196 -3.08 -13.50 15.27
N ALA A 197 -4.02 -12.55 15.41
CA ALA A 197 -5.38 -12.84 15.88
C ALA A 197 -6.15 -13.72 14.88
N LEU A 198 -5.95 -13.52 13.57
CA LEU A 198 -6.52 -14.39 12.54
C LEU A 198 -5.96 -15.81 12.60
N GLU A 199 -4.64 -15.96 12.68
CA GLU A 199 -3.96 -17.24 12.78
C GLU A 199 -4.38 -18.06 14.03
N SER A 200 -4.67 -17.36 15.13
CA SER A 200 -5.13 -17.99 16.39
C SER A 200 -6.66 -18.10 16.50
N HIS A 201 -7.41 -17.85 15.43
CA HIS A 201 -8.88 -17.88 15.39
C HIS A 201 -9.57 -16.97 16.44
N GLN A 202 -8.89 -15.92 16.91
CA GLN A 202 -9.49 -14.92 17.79
C GLN A 202 -10.41 -13.96 17.04
N VAL A 203 -10.21 -13.86 15.72
CA VAL A 203 -11.08 -13.14 14.78
C VAL A 203 -11.41 -14.06 13.60
N SER A 204 -12.60 -13.88 13.02
CA SER A 204 -13.08 -14.66 11.88
C SER A 204 -12.54 -14.14 10.55
N ALA A 205 -12.15 -12.86 10.49
CA ALA A 205 -11.60 -12.23 9.30
C ALA A 205 -10.62 -11.11 9.64
N LEU A 206 -9.78 -10.77 8.66
CA LEU A 206 -8.88 -9.64 8.70
C LEU A 206 -9.12 -8.77 7.46
N SER A 207 -9.47 -7.50 7.66
CA SER A 207 -9.55 -6.51 6.59
C SER A 207 -8.33 -5.61 6.64
N GLN A 208 -7.52 -5.65 5.58
CA GLN A 208 -6.29 -4.87 5.51
C GLN A 208 -5.95 -4.44 4.08
N PHE A 209 -5.00 -3.50 4.01
CA PHE A 209 -4.38 -3.00 2.79
C PHE A 209 -3.15 -3.83 2.41
N VAL A 210 -2.67 -3.64 1.18
CA VAL A 210 -1.42 -4.26 0.71
C VAL A 210 -0.22 -3.85 1.60
N ALA A 211 0.69 -4.79 1.95
CA ALA A 211 0.88 -6.14 1.40
C ALA A 211 0.23 -7.28 2.24
N TRP A 212 -0.49 -6.95 3.31
CA TRP A 212 -0.91 -7.92 4.33
C TRP A 212 -1.76 -9.07 3.79
N PRO A 213 -2.81 -8.85 2.96
CA PRO A 213 -3.61 -9.97 2.44
C PRO A 213 -2.78 -10.96 1.62
N GLY A 214 -2.01 -10.46 0.66
CA GLY A 214 -1.14 -11.30 -0.18
C GLY A 214 -0.04 -12.01 0.60
N LEU A 215 0.50 -11.38 1.64
CA LEU A 215 1.49 -11.99 2.54
C LEU A 215 0.91 -13.22 3.26
N LEU A 216 -0.26 -13.08 3.87
CA LEU A 216 -0.90 -14.16 4.62
C LEU A 216 -1.33 -15.31 3.69
N VAL A 217 -1.82 -14.99 2.50
CA VAL A 217 -2.20 -16.00 1.50
C VAL A 217 -0.97 -16.72 0.95
N GLN A 218 0.11 -16.01 0.63
CA GLN A 218 1.37 -16.60 0.18
C GLN A 218 1.96 -17.56 1.24
N GLN A 219 1.84 -17.20 2.53
CA GLN A 219 2.27 -18.03 3.66
C GLN A 219 1.31 -19.18 3.99
N ASN A 220 0.24 -19.41 3.23
CA ASN A 220 -0.82 -20.40 3.50
C ASN A 220 -1.50 -20.22 4.88
N LYS A 221 -1.57 -19.00 5.40
CA LYS A 221 -2.22 -18.67 6.67
C LYS A 221 -3.67 -18.22 6.49
N ALA A 222 -4.02 -17.77 5.30
CA ALA A 222 -5.33 -17.26 4.98
C ALA A 222 -5.70 -17.53 3.51
N LYS A 223 -7.00 -17.42 3.21
CA LYS A 223 -7.55 -17.32 1.85
C LYS A 223 -8.29 -16.01 1.67
N LEU A 224 -8.35 -15.53 0.43
CA LEU A 224 -9.08 -14.32 0.10
C LEU A 224 -10.58 -14.59 0.13
N LEU A 225 -11.31 -13.78 0.90
CA LEU A 225 -12.77 -13.81 0.97
C LEU A 225 -13.39 -12.73 0.09
N TYR A 226 -12.81 -11.51 0.12
CA TYR A 226 -13.32 -10.36 -0.59
C TYR A 226 -12.19 -9.54 -1.18
N ASP A 227 -12.31 -9.26 -2.49
CA ASP A 227 -11.44 -8.37 -3.23
C ASP A 227 -12.09 -6.98 -3.29
N GLY A 228 -11.38 -5.94 -2.84
CA GLY A 228 -11.88 -4.57 -2.88
C GLY A 228 -12.26 -4.08 -4.28
N ALA A 229 -11.73 -4.70 -5.34
CA ALA A 229 -12.12 -4.41 -6.72
C ALA A 229 -13.61 -4.65 -7.01
N GLU A 230 -14.29 -5.46 -6.20
CA GLU A 230 -15.74 -5.68 -6.30
C GLU A 230 -16.55 -4.41 -5.99
N LEU A 231 -15.97 -3.46 -5.24
CA LEU A 231 -16.60 -2.16 -5.03
C LEU A 231 -16.63 -1.32 -6.31
N ASN A 232 -15.71 -1.54 -7.21
CA ASN A 232 -15.48 -0.69 -8.38
C ASN A 232 -15.39 0.80 -8.01
N VAL A 233 -14.69 1.09 -6.90
CA VAL A 233 -14.40 2.41 -6.36
C VAL A 233 -12.89 2.57 -6.33
N PRO A 234 -12.33 3.62 -6.94
CA PRO A 234 -10.90 3.88 -6.87
C PRO A 234 -10.41 3.98 -5.42
N THR A 235 -9.24 3.43 -5.15
CA THR A 235 -8.48 3.65 -3.91
C THR A 235 -7.06 4.07 -4.26
N PHE A 236 -6.48 4.94 -3.46
CA PHE A 236 -5.15 5.45 -3.71
C PHE A 236 -4.38 5.73 -2.41
N HIS A 237 -3.09 5.91 -2.56
CA HIS A 237 -2.23 6.45 -1.52
C HIS A 237 -1.58 7.73 -2.05
N GLY A 238 -1.31 8.67 -1.15
CA GLY A 238 -0.76 9.97 -1.54
C GLY A 238 0.18 10.55 -0.50
N VAL A 239 0.73 11.69 -0.83
CA VAL A 239 1.68 12.45 -0.02
C VAL A 239 1.02 13.73 0.46
N VAL A 240 1.10 13.97 1.74
CA VAL A 240 0.76 15.27 2.35
C VAL A 240 2.02 15.97 2.84
N ALA A 241 2.05 17.29 2.65
CA ALA A 241 3.08 18.16 3.21
C ALA A 241 2.46 19.15 4.19
N ARG A 242 3.16 19.51 5.27
CA ARG A 242 2.74 20.62 6.11
C ARG A 242 2.89 21.92 5.34
N ARG A 243 1.79 22.65 5.18
CA ARG A 243 1.74 23.89 4.41
C ARG A 243 2.76 24.95 4.86
N ALA A 244 2.84 25.16 6.20
CA ALA A 244 3.80 26.11 6.76
C ALA A 244 5.25 25.71 6.44
N TYR A 245 5.59 24.43 6.57
CA TYR A 245 6.92 23.91 6.24
C TYR A 245 7.23 24.06 4.74
N ALA A 246 6.28 23.74 3.88
CA ALA A 246 6.42 23.87 2.44
C ALA A 246 6.58 25.36 2.00
N ALA A 247 5.94 26.29 2.72
CA ALA A 247 6.11 27.74 2.48
C ALA A 247 7.47 28.26 2.94
N ASP A 248 7.99 27.76 4.09
CA ASP A 248 9.30 28.12 4.62
C ASP A 248 10.45 27.46 3.84
N HIS A 249 10.22 26.28 3.27
CA HIS A 249 11.22 25.45 2.55
C HIS A 249 10.67 24.91 1.23
N PRO A 250 10.27 25.79 0.29
CA PRO A 250 9.68 25.36 -0.99
C PRO A 250 10.65 24.51 -1.83
N GLU A 251 11.96 24.72 -1.68
CA GLU A 251 13.01 23.94 -2.34
C GLU A 251 13.03 22.48 -1.84
N VAL A 252 12.67 22.22 -0.57
CA VAL A 252 12.61 20.86 -0.01
C VAL A 252 11.43 20.11 -0.59
N LEU A 253 10.23 20.73 -0.62
CA LEU A 253 9.06 20.09 -1.23
C LEU A 253 9.30 19.83 -2.72
N GLN A 254 9.93 20.77 -3.43
CA GLN A 254 10.28 20.61 -4.83
C GLN A 254 11.27 19.45 -5.05
N ALA A 255 12.31 19.36 -4.21
CA ALA A 255 13.28 18.25 -4.25
C ALA A 255 12.61 16.90 -3.95
N PHE A 256 11.67 16.86 -2.99
CA PHE A 256 10.93 15.63 -2.64
C PHE A 256 10.05 15.15 -3.82
N LEU A 257 9.25 16.04 -4.40
CA LEU A 257 8.36 15.68 -5.52
C LEU A 257 9.16 15.26 -6.75
N ALA A 258 10.27 15.93 -7.03
CA ALA A 258 11.17 15.54 -8.11
C ALA A 258 11.83 14.17 -7.85
N ALA A 259 12.22 13.88 -6.59
CA ALA A 259 12.75 12.57 -6.19
C ALA A 259 11.67 11.46 -6.27
N GLN A 260 10.41 11.80 -5.95
CA GLN A 260 9.29 10.88 -6.11
C GLN A 260 9.03 10.54 -7.58
N LEU A 261 9.16 11.51 -8.49
CA LEU A 261 9.09 11.27 -9.94
C LEU A 261 10.18 10.32 -10.41
N ASP A 262 11.43 10.47 -9.92
CA ASP A 262 12.51 9.54 -10.24
C ASP A 262 12.24 8.13 -9.71
N ALA A 263 11.75 8.00 -8.47
CA ALA A 263 11.40 6.71 -7.88
C ALA A 263 10.24 6.03 -8.62
N THR A 264 9.24 6.82 -9.06
CA THR A 264 8.10 6.33 -9.85
C THR A 264 8.54 5.84 -11.23
N ALA A 265 9.40 6.59 -11.90
CA ALA A 265 9.97 6.19 -13.19
C ALA A 265 10.79 4.90 -13.05
N PHE A 266 11.67 4.83 -12.05
CA PHE A 266 12.47 3.63 -11.78
C PHE A 266 11.59 2.40 -11.55
N LEU A 267 10.53 2.52 -10.74
CA LEU A 267 9.62 1.42 -10.47
C LEU A 267 8.90 0.94 -11.73
N ASN A 268 8.40 1.86 -12.55
CA ASN A 268 7.69 1.52 -13.78
C ASN A 268 8.61 0.93 -14.87
N GLU A 269 9.86 1.40 -14.96
CA GLU A 269 10.86 0.92 -15.91
C GLU A 269 11.51 -0.40 -15.49
N LYS A 270 11.70 -0.59 -14.17
CA LYS A 270 12.45 -1.71 -13.58
C LYS A 270 11.70 -2.34 -12.39
N PRO A 271 10.46 -2.82 -12.60
CA PRO A 271 9.59 -3.27 -11.51
C PRO A 271 10.17 -4.45 -10.72
N PHE A 272 10.97 -5.30 -11.34
CA PHE A 272 11.59 -6.44 -10.67
C PHE A 272 12.75 -6.02 -9.74
N GLU A 273 13.61 -5.11 -10.19
CA GLU A 273 14.67 -4.51 -9.37
C GLU A 273 14.07 -3.66 -8.23
N ALA A 274 13.01 -2.90 -8.53
CA ALA A 274 12.30 -2.12 -7.51
C ALA A 274 11.69 -3.03 -6.42
N ALA A 275 11.10 -4.17 -6.81
CA ALA A 275 10.56 -5.13 -5.85
C ALA A 275 11.64 -5.75 -4.94
N ASP A 276 12.85 -5.99 -5.44
CA ASP A 276 13.98 -6.46 -4.64
C ASP A 276 14.41 -5.41 -3.60
N LEU A 277 14.55 -4.15 -4.01
CA LEU A 277 14.89 -3.05 -3.09
C LEU A 277 13.82 -2.84 -2.01
N VAL A 278 12.56 -2.88 -2.39
CA VAL A 278 11.44 -2.75 -1.46
C VAL A 278 11.37 -3.94 -0.51
N ALA A 279 11.58 -5.16 -0.99
CA ALA A 279 11.64 -6.36 -0.15
C ALA A 279 12.74 -6.26 0.91
N LYS A 280 13.95 -5.83 0.51
CA LYS A 280 15.07 -5.59 1.43
C LYS A 280 14.76 -4.49 2.45
N GLY A 281 14.11 -3.40 2.04
CA GLY A 281 13.79 -2.27 2.91
C GLY A 281 12.61 -2.50 3.85
N SER A 282 11.67 -3.39 3.49
CA SER A 282 10.45 -3.68 4.27
C SER A 282 10.50 -5.00 5.05
N GLY A 283 11.42 -5.92 4.68
CA GLY A 283 11.46 -7.29 5.20
C GLY A 283 10.34 -8.20 4.66
N LEU A 284 9.61 -7.77 3.64
CA LEU A 284 8.58 -8.58 2.98
C LEU A 284 9.22 -9.54 1.95
N PRO A 285 8.61 -10.71 1.68
CA PRO A 285 9.02 -11.56 0.56
C PRO A 285 8.93 -10.79 -0.77
N GLN A 286 9.96 -10.92 -1.61
CA GLN A 286 10.00 -10.23 -2.91
C GLN A 286 8.82 -10.63 -3.80
N GLU A 287 8.35 -11.88 -3.71
CA GLU A 287 7.20 -12.41 -4.43
C GLU A 287 5.90 -11.65 -4.08
N VAL A 288 5.73 -11.29 -2.80
CA VAL A 288 4.59 -10.50 -2.34
C VAL A 288 4.71 -9.05 -2.80
N VAL A 289 5.89 -8.46 -2.71
CA VAL A 289 6.13 -7.11 -3.24
C VAL A 289 5.85 -7.07 -4.74
N TYR A 290 6.38 -8.03 -5.49
CA TYR A 290 6.18 -8.10 -6.95
C TYR A 290 4.74 -8.45 -7.36
N LEU A 291 3.98 -9.14 -6.50
CA LEU A 291 2.54 -9.33 -6.73
C LEU A 291 1.84 -7.98 -6.92
N TYR A 292 2.10 -7.03 -6.02
CA TYR A 292 1.40 -5.76 -6.00
C TYR A 292 2.09 -4.65 -6.80
N ASN A 293 3.43 -4.62 -6.83
CA ASN A 293 4.20 -3.56 -7.45
C ASN A 293 4.74 -3.95 -8.84
N GLY A 294 4.56 -5.21 -9.25
CA GLY A 294 4.92 -5.68 -10.59
C GLY A 294 3.93 -5.23 -11.66
N PRO A 295 4.24 -5.54 -12.94
CA PRO A 295 3.40 -5.18 -14.06
C PRO A 295 1.96 -5.68 -13.93
N GLY A 296 0.97 -4.81 -14.18
CA GLY A 296 -0.45 -5.13 -14.03
C GLY A 296 -0.98 -5.12 -12.57
N GLY A 297 -0.12 -4.82 -11.59
CA GLY A 297 -0.52 -4.60 -10.19
C GLY A 297 -0.99 -3.16 -9.94
N THR A 298 -0.45 -2.54 -8.87
CA THR A 298 -0.70 -1.13 -8.53
C THR A 298 -0.28 -0.21 -9.68
N SER A 299 -1.10 0.78 -10.00
CA SER A 299 -0.72 1.86 -10.91
C SER A 299 0.09 2.91 -10.15
N PHE A 300 1.37 3.04 -10.46
CA PHE A 300 2.24 4.06 -9.88
C PHE A 300 2.30 5.28 -10.80
N ASP A 301 1.62 6.34 -10.36
CA ASP A 301 1.48 7.60 -11.06
C ASP A 301 1.26 8.69 -10.01
N THR A 302 1.96 9.81 -10.13
CA THR A 302 1.97 10.84 -9.10
C THR A 302 0.88 11.89 -9.25
N THR A 303 0.12 11.88 -10.36
CA THR A 303 -0.85 12.94 -10.68
C THR A 303 -2.18 12.79 -9.91
N LEU A 304 -2.76 13.93 -9.54
CA LEU A 304 -3.99 14.05 -8.76
C LEU A 304 -5.23 13.92 -9.67
N LYS A 305 -5.48 12.71 -10.17
CA LYS A 305 -6.51 12.42 -11.20
C LYS A 305 -7.93 12.73 -10.71
N ALA A 306 -8.75 13.31 -11.58
CA ALA A 306 -10.11 13.73 -11.25
C ALA A 306 -10.99 12.61 -10.70
N ASN A 307 -10.88 11.38 -11.23
CA ASN A 307 -11.63 10.21 -10.73
C ASN A 307 -11.19 9.76 -9.34
N LEU A 308 -9.90 9.90 -9.00
CA LEU A 308 -9.39 9.61 -7.65
C LEU A 308 -9.91 10.66 -6.66
N ILE A 309 -9.86 11.94 -7.03
CA ILE A 309 -10.37 13.03 -6.18
C ILE A 309 -11.89 12.94 -6.02
N ALA A 310 -12.64 12.52 -7.05
CA ALA A 310 -14.06 12.27 -6.93
C ALA A 310 -14.39 11.15 -5.92
N ALA A 311 -13.70 10.00 -6.02
CA ALA A 311 -13.84 8.91 -5.06
C ALA A 311 -13.46 9.35 -3.63
N PHE A 312 -12.40 10.16 -3.51
CA PHE A 312 -11.95 10.72 -2.23
C PHE A 312 -13.01 11.63 -1.57
N LYS A 313 -13.76 12.41 -2.36
CA LYS A 313 -14.90 13.20 -1.89
C LYS A 313 -16.05 12.30 -1.40
N ASP A 314 -16.31 11.21 -2.10
CA ASP A 314 -17.37 10.27 -1.72
C ASP A 314 -17.01 9.50 -0.43
N ASP A 315 -15.74 9.22 -0.19
CA ASP A 315 -15.22 8.54 1.01
C ASP A 315 -15.49 9.33 2.31
N VAL A 316 -15.66 10.66 2.25
CA VAL A 316 -16.01 11.50 3.40
C VAL A 316 -17.26 10.99 4.11
N ASN A 317 -18.27 10.52 3.36
CA ASN A 317 -19.52 10.01 3.94
C ASN A 317 -19.28 8.73 4.76
N TYR A 318 -18.42 7.84 4.27
CA TYR A 318 -18.05 6.62 4.98
C TYR A 318 -17.15 6.92 6.19
N LEU A 319 -16.25 7.88 6.08
CA LEU A 319 -15.42 8.33 7.19
C LEU A 319 -16.30 8.80 8.37
N LYS A 320 -17.34 9.60 8.11
CA LYS A 320 -18.28 10.07 9.14
C LYS A 320 -19.05 8.93 9.82
N SER A 321 -19.21 7.79 9.17
CA SER A 321 -19.86 6.61 9.77
C SER A 321 -18.98 5.87 10.79
N ILE A 322 -17.67 6.11 10.78
CA ILE A 322 -16.70 5.41 11.64
C ILE A 322 -16.07 6.29 12.72
N GLY A 323 -16.41 7.57 12.76
CA GLY A 323 -15.88 8.50 13.78
C GLY A 323 -16.39 9.92 13.62
N ASP A 324 -16.10 10.73 14.60
CA ASP A 324 -16.37 12.18 14.58
C ASP A 324 -15.15 12.90 13.98
N PHE A 325 -15.31 13.39 12.76
CA PHE A 325 -14.26 14.11 12.03
C PHE A 325 -14.81 15.45 11.56
N ALA A 326 -14.00 16.51 11.68
CA ALA A 326 -14.33 17.81 11.13
C ALA A 326 -14.50 17.76 9.62
N ASP A 327 -15.41 18.55 9.08
CA ASP A 327 -15.57 18.67 7.63
C ASP A 327 -14.26 19.14 6.99
N LEU A 328 -13.91 18.53 5.89
CA LEU A 328 -12.72 18.85 5.09
C LEU A 328 -13.17 19.29 3.71
N ASP A 329 -12.76 20.50 3.31
CA ASP A 329 -12.85 20.95 1.93
C ASP A 329 -11.74 20.27 1.11
N ILE A 330 -12.12 19.26 0.33
CA ILE A 330 -11.18 18.48 -0.47
C ILE A 330 -10.53 19.34 -1.56
N ASP A 331 -11.27 20.28 -2.16
CA ASP A 331 -10.72 21.12 -3.22
C ASP A 331 -9.66 22.09 -2.66
N ALA A 332 -9.82 22.56 -1.42
CA ALA A 332 -8.82 23.34 -0.71
C ALA A 332 -7.68 22.52 -0.10
N PHE A 333 -7.87 21.19 0.03
CA PHE A 333 -6.85 20.27 0.56
C PHE A 333 -5.88 19.80 -0.53
N VAL A 334 -6.30 19.79 -1.79
CA VAL A 334 -5.51 19.33 -2.94
C VAL A 334 -4.69 20.50 -3.51
N GLU A 335 -3.36 20.30 -3.60
CA GLU A 335 -2.43 21.31 -4.13
C GLU A 335 -1.47 20.69 -5.16
N ASP A 336 -1.75 20.86 -6.45
CA ASP A 336 -0.96 20.25 -7.53
C ASP A 336 0.14 21.17 -8.12
N GLY A 337 0.16 22.45 -7.74
CA GLY A 337 1.12 23.42 -8.26
C GLY A 337 2.59 23.00 -8.11
N PRO A 338 3.04 22.59 -6.90
CA PRO A 338 4.40 22.10 -6.72
C PRO A 338 4.73 20.86 -7.57
N LEU A 339 3.76 19.95 -7.76
CA LEU A 339 3.96 18.75 -8.58
C LEU A 339 4.07 19.10 -10.08
N ARG A 340 3.23 20.00 -10.58
CA ARG A 340 3.33 20.52 -11.97
C ARG A 340 4.72 21.12 -12.23
N LYS A 341 5.23 21.88 -11.27
CA LYS A 341 6.58 22.45 -11.34
C LYS A 341 7.64 21.35 -11.37
N ALA A 342 7.52 20.30 -10.53
CA ALA A 342 8.44 19.17 -10.52
C ALA A 342 8.47 18.42 -11.86
N PHE A 343 7.33 18.22 -12.52
CA PHE A 343 7.27 17.66 -13.88
C PHE A 343 8.05 18.53 -14.89
N ALA A 344 7.81 19.84 -14.87
CA ALA A 344 8.49 20.77 -15.78
C ALA A 344 10.02 20.79 -15.58
N GLU A 345 10.49 20.74 -14.33
CA GLU A 345 11.92 20.79 -14.00
C GLU A 345 12.67 19.48 -14.25
N THR A 346 12.00 18.36 -14.11
CA THR A 346 12.64 17.03 -14.24
C THR A 346 12.60 16.48 -15.66
N GLY A 347 11.69 16.97 -16.51
CA GLY A 347 11.45 16.39 -17.83
C GLY A 347 10.90 14.95 -17.78
N ARG A 348 10.30 14.54 -16.66
CA ARG A 348 9.73 13.19 -16.44
C ARG A 348 8.34 13.02 -17.07
N GLY A 349 8.09 13.66 -18.19
CA GLY A 349 6.86 13.61 -18.94
C GLY A 349 6.06 14.90 -18.85
N ASP A 350 4.87 14.87 -19.43
CA ASP A 350 3.90 15.97 -19.39
C ASP A 350 2.86 15.70 -18.31
N TYR A 351 2.67 16.67 -17.40
CA TYR A 351 1.74 16.52 -16.27
C TYR A 351 0.30 16.30 -16.76
N ASP A 352 -0.18 17.13 -17.71
CA ASP A 352 -1.58 17.08 -18.14
C ASP A 352 -1.87 15.82 -18.96
N ALA A 353 -0.93 15.37 -19.78
CA ALA A 353 -1.03 14.09 -20.48
C ALA A 353 -1.07 12.90 -19.50
N THR A 354 -0.23 12.94 -18.46
CA THR A 354 -0.21 11.91 -17.40
C THR A 354 -1.50 11.94 -16.58
N LEU A 355 -1.97 13.14 -16.21
CA LEU A 355 -3.23 13.35 -15.49
C LEU A 355 -4.44 12.76 -16.25
N ALA A 356 -4.48 12.96 -17.56
CA ALA A 356 -5.55 12.46 -18.43
C ALA A 356 -5.48 10.95 -18.67
N SER A 357 -4.33 10.32 -18.47
CA SER A 357 -4.14 8.88 -18.72
C SER A 357 -4.81 8.03 -17.65
N GLY A 358 -5.72 7.14 -18.05
CA GLY A 358 -6.31 6.10 -17.18
C GLY A 358 -5.58 4.75 -17.23
N VAL A 359 -4.45 4.69 -17.94
CA VAL A 359 -3.74 3.43 -18.22
C VAL A 359 -2.66 3.20 -17.19
N ASN A 360 -2.60 1.97 -16.62
CA ASN A 360 -1.47 1.56 -15.77
C ASN A 360 -0.17 1.65 -16.58
N PRO A 361 0.82 2.46 -16.13
CA PRO A 361 2.09 2.62 -16.87
C PRO A 361 2.95 1.35 -16.88
N SER A 362 2.76 0.45 -15.90
CA SER A 362 3.49 -0.82 -15.81
C SER A 362 2.61 -1.97 -16.27
N LYS A 363 2.93 -2.59 -17.40
CA LYS A 363 2.18 -3.69 -18.01
C LYS A 363 3.09 -4.88 -18.29
N VAL A 364 2.53 -6.08 -18.24
CA VAL A 364 3.21 -7.26 -18.76
C VAL A 364 3.37 -7.10 -20.27
N THR A 365 4.59 -7.15 -20.75
CA THR A 365 4.96 -6.96 -22.16
C THR A 365 5.98 -8.00 -22.60
N GLY A 366 6.20 -8.09 -23.89
CA GLY A 366 7.21 -8.97 -24.51
C GLY A 366 6.58 -10.11 -25.30
N THR A 367 7.36 -11.15 -25.54
CA THR A 367 6.92 -12.36 -26.23
C THR A 367 6.79 -13.49 -25.24
N ASP A 368 5.65 -14.17 -25.24
CA ASP A 368 5.44 -15.42 -24.53
C ASP A 368 6.34 -16.51 -25.17
N PRO A 369 7.30 -17.06 -24.44
CA PRO A 369 8.25 -18.01 -25.04
C PRO A 369 7.64 -19.40 -25.28
N ILE A 370 6.50 -19.71 -24.64
CA ILE A 370 5.84 -21.02 -24.72
C ILE A 370 4.82 -21.04 -25.86
N CYS A 371 4.00 -19.99 -25.96
CA CYS A 371 3.01 -19.88 -27.03
C CYS A 371 3.56 -19.21 -28.29
N ALA A 372 4.78 -18.64 -28.22
CA ALA A 372 5.47 -17.95 -29.32
C ALA A 372 4.65 -16.77 -29.90
N VAL A 373 3.92 -16.06 -29.03
CA VAL A 373 3.09 -14.90 -29.39
C VAL A 373 3.47 -13.68 -28.56
N ALA A 374 3.29 -12.48 -29.13
CA ALA A 374 3.44 -11.26 -28.38
C ALA A 374 2.32 -11.11 -27.34
N VAL A 375 2.64 -10.57 -26.17
CA VAL A 375 1.64 -10.14 -25.18
C VAL A 375 0.93 -8.91 -25.73
N SER A 376 -0.28 -9.10 -26.25
CA SER A 376 -1.09 -8.05 -26.89
C SER A 376 -2.21 -7.53 -25.97
N ASP A 377 -2.68 -8.37 -25.04
CA ASP A 377 -3.73 -8.03 -24.08
C ASP A 377 -3.20 -8.12 -22.64
N PRO A 378 -2.84 -6.98 -22.02
CA PRO A 378 -2.37 -6.95 -20.64
C PRO A 378 -3.41 -7.44 -19.61
N ALA A 379 -4.71 -7.42 -19.94
CA ALA A 379 -5.77 -7.89 -19.05
C ALA A 379 -5.79 -9.42 -18.91
N LEU A 380 -5.19 -10.15 -19.86
CA LEU A 380 -5.07 -11.62 -19.83
C LEU A 380 -3.66 -12.08 -19.47
N ALA A 381 -2.69 -11.17 -19.49
CA ALA A 381 -1.29 -11.51 -19.35
C ALA A 381 -0.90 -11.85 -17.92
N GLY A 382 -0.13 -12.91 -17.78
CA GLY A 382 0.47 -13.31 -16.50
C GLY A 382 1.98 -13.45 -16.58
N GLU A 383 2.58 -13.91 -15.50
CA GLU A 383 4.04 -14.10 -15.43
C GLU A 383 4.39 -15.34 -14.61
N VAL A 384 5.43 -16.05 -15.04
CA VAL A 384 6.01 -17.19 -14.32
C VAL A 384 7.42 -16.83 -13.86
N TRP A 385 7.63 -16.85 -12.56
CA TRP A 385 8.94 -16.60 -11.95
C TRP A 385 9.60 -17.91 -11.53
N VAL A 386 10.61 -18.29 -12.29
CA VAL A 386 11.46 -19.47 -12.04
C VAL A 386 12.67 -19.05 -11.20
N ASP A 387 13.06 -19.86 -10.24
CA ASP A 387 14.25 -19.60 -9.42
C ASP A 387 15.51 -19.51 -10.27
N GLY A 388 16.38 -18.56 -9.93
CA GLY A 388 17.59 -18.25 -10.68
C GLY A 388 17.38 -17.50 -12.01
N ALA A 389 16.14 -17.16 -12.38
CA ALA A 389 15.89 -16.31 -13.54
C ALA A 389 16.07 -14.83 -13.20
N ASP A 390 16.65 -14.06 -14.11
CA ASP A 390 16.89 -12.62 -13.96
C ASP A 390 15.60 -11.80 -13.81
N LYS A 391 14.48 -12.32 -14.34
CA LYS A 391 13.13 -11.71 -14.26
C LYS A 391 12.05 -12.75 -14.55
N PRO A 392 10.80 -12.53 -14.13
CA PRO A 392 9.68 -13.37 -14.51
C PRO A 392 9.46 -13.40 -16.03
N GLN A 393 9.02 -14.54 -16.54
CA GLN A 393 8.70 -14.74 -17.95
C GLN A 393 7.24 -14.37 -18.21
N PRO A 394 6.95 -13.55 -19.24
CA PRO A 394 5.59 -13.20 -19.58
C PRO A 394 4.84 -14.39 -20.19
N ALA A 395 3.55 -14.47 -19.93
CA ALA A 395 2.60 -15.38 -20.56
C ALA A 395 1.42 -14.57 -21.13
N ALA A 396 1.05 -14.84 -22.37
CA ALA A 396 0.07 -14.02 -23.09
C ALA A 396 -1.36 -14.15 -22.57
N ASN A 397 -1.69 -15.28 -21.92
CA ASN A 397 -3.01 -15.56 -21.34
C ASN A 397 -2.90 -16.70 -20.31
N PRO A 398 -3.97 -16.97 -19.54
CA PRO A 398 -3.95 -18.04 -18.54
C PRO A 398 -3.61 -19.44 -19.07
N GLY A 399 -4.03 -19.79 -20.29
CA GLY A 399 -3.68 -21.07 -20.90
C GLY A 399 -2.18 -21.18 -21.20
N CYS A 400 -1.59 -20.15 -21.78
CA CYS A 400 -0.15 -20.08 -22.02
C CYS A 400 0.65 -20.07 -20.70
N LEU A 401 0.13 -19.39 -19.67
CA LEU A 401 0.71 -19.39 -18.34
C LEU A 401 0.80 -20.80 -17.74
N LEU A 402 -0.31 -21.55 -17.77
CA LEU A 402 -0.35 -22.94 -17.26
C LEU A 402 0.62 -23.84 -18.03
N ARG A 403 0.74 -23.68 -19.35
CA ARG A 403 1.72 -24.40 -20.18
C ARG A 403 3.16 -24.03 -19.82
N ALA A 404 3.43 -22.77 -19.50
CA ALA A 404 4.75 -22.33 -19.03
C ALA A 404 5.11 -23.00 -17.70
N VAL A 405 4.15 -23.07 -16.76
CA VAL A 405 4.30 -23.80 -15.51
C VAL A 405 4.55 -25.29 -15.74
N GLN A 406 3.76 -25.93 -16.62
CA GLN A 406 3.92 -27.34 -17.00
C GLN A 406 5.33 -27.60 -17.55
N ALA A 407 5.79 -26.75 -18.48
CA ALA A 407 7.11 -26.87 -19.09
C ALA A 407 8.25 -26.69 -18.06
N ALA A 408 8.13 -25.71 -17.15
CA ALA A 408 9.10 -25.50 -16.09
C ALA A 408 9.19 -26.72 -15.13
N LYS A 409 8.04 -27.27 -14.72
CA LYS A 409 8.00 -28.49 -13.89
C LYS A 409 8.61 -29.69 -14.60
N ALA A 410 8.31 -29.88 -15.90
CA ALA A 410 8.89 -30.97 -16.70
C ALA A 410 10.42 -30.88 -16.84
N GLN A 411 10.97 -29.64 -16.76
CA GLN A 411 12.41 -29.38 -16.76
C GLN A 411 13.03 -29.47 -15.36
N GLY A 412 12.29 -29.82 -14.32
CA GLY A 412 12.76 -29.89 -12.95
C GLY A 412 13.09 -28.50 -12.34
N LYS A 413 12.58 -27.42 -12.91
CA LYS A 413 12.83 -26.07 -12.41
C LYS A 413 11.96 -25.75 -11.20
N THR A 414 12.54 -25.08 -10.22
CA THR A 414 11.81 -24.54 -9.06
C THR A 414 11.08 -23.27 -9.49
N ILE A 415 9.76 -23.22 -9.25
CA ILE A 415 8.94 -22.04 -9.50
C ILE A 415 8.81 -21.27 -8.18
N ARG A 416 9.18 -20.00 -8.17
CA ARG A 416 9.07 -19.12 -7.01
C ARG A 416 7.66 -18.55 -6.86
N ALA A 417 7.10 -18.06 -7.95
CA ALA A 417 5.74 -17.51 -7.98
C ALA A 417 5.17 -17.54 -9.41
N VAL A 418 3.84 -17.56 -9.50
CA VAL A 418 3.11 -17.43 -10.75
C VAL A 418 2.01 -16.39 -10.53
N TYR A 419 1.94 -15.40 -11.40
CA TYR A 419 1.00 -14.29 -11.29
C TYR A 419 0.01 -14.30 -12.44
N VAL A 420 -1.27 -14.13 -12.13
CA VAL A 420 -2.36 -14.15 -13.11
C VAL A 420 -3.39 -13.08 -12.77
N PRO A 421 -4.01 -12.40 -13.76
CA PRO A 421 -5.11 -11.50 -13.49
C PRO A 421 -6.40 -12.28 -13.23
N ASP A 422 -7.24 -11.81 -12.31
CA ASP A 422 -8.63 -12.26 -12.15
C ASP A 422 -9.42 -12.04 -13.44
N ALA A 423 -10.22 -13.01 -13.86
CA ALA A 423 -10.92 -13.00 -15.13
C ALA A 423 -12.02 -11.93 -15.25
N GLU A 424 -12.60 -11.46 -14.13
CA GLU A 424 -13.61 -10.41 -14.10
C GLU A 424 -13.07 -9.07 -13.59
N LEU A 425 -12.31 -9.12 -12.51
CA LEU A 425 -11.87 -7.92 -11.81
C LEU A 425 -10.55 -7.38 -12.36
N GLY A 426 -9.72 -8.24 -12.96
CA GLY A 426 -8.38 -7.92 -13.43
C GLY A 426 -7.35 -7.81 -12.31
N THR A 427 -7.72 -8.10 -11.07
CA THR A 427 -6.80 -8.10 -9.93
C THR A 427 -5.71 -9.13 -10.13
N ARG A 428 -4.44 -8.69 -10.08
CA ARG A 428 -3.29 -9.58 -10.15
C ARG A 428 -3.18 -10.40 -8.88
N TRP A 429 -3.07 -11.73 -9.02
CA TRP A 429 -3.04 -12.65 -7.89
C TRP A 429 -2.05 -13.79 -8.11
N PHE A 430 -1.77 -14.58 -7.05
CA PHE A 430 -1.01 -15.81 -7.16
C PHE A 430 -1.85 -16.90 -7.84
N ALA A 431 -1.34 -17.48 -8.90
CA ALA A 431 -2.06 -18.48 -9.71
C ALA A 431 -2.39 -19.75 -8.94
N ASP A 432 -1.50 -20.19 -8.02
CA ASP A 432 -1.71 -21.36 -7.14
C ASP A 432 -2.68 -21.09 -5.99
N LYS A 433 -3.09 -19.83 -5.78
CA LYS A 433 -4.07 -19.41 -4.79
C LYS A 433 -5.40 -18.96 -5.42
N ALA A 434 -5.44 -18.84 -6.75
CA ALA A 434 -6.64 -18.48 -7.48
C ALA A 434 -7.63 -19.67 -7.52
N ILE A 435 -8.91 -19.34 -7.62
CA ILE A 435 -9.99 -20.29 -7.91
C ILE A 435 -10.06 -20.43 -9.42
N TRP A 436 -9.89 -21.63 -9.93
CA TRP A 436 -9.87 -21.86 -11.36
C TRP A 436 -11.17 -22.48 -11.86
N LEU A 437 -11.66 -21.94 -12.95
CA LEU A 437 -12.73 -22.56 -13.74
C LEU A 437 -12.17 -22.92 -15.12
N ARG A 438 -12.76 -23.99 -15.71
CA ARG A 438 -12.53 -24.37 -17.09
C ARG A 438 -13.83 -24.28 -17.86
N GLU A 439 -13.84 -23.53 -18.97
CA GLU A 439 -14.96 -23.47 -19.91
C GLU A 439 -14.45 -23.81 -21.31
N GLY A 440 -14.84 -24.99 -21.81
CA GLY A 440 -14.29 -25.53 -23.05
C GLY A 440 -12.76 -25.74 -22.96
N THR A 441 -12.01 -24.97 -23.75
CA THR A 441 -10.53 -24.94 -23.75
C THR A 441 -9.95 -23.82 -22.92
N GLN A 442 -10.77 -22.92 -22.39
CA GLN A 442 -10.31 -21.74 -21.65
C GLN A 442 -10.17 -22.08 -20.15
N TYR A 443 -9.16 -21.49 -19.54
CA TYR A 443 -8.91 -21.52 -18.09
C TYR A 443 -9.07 -20.12 -17.53
N LEU A 444 -9.93 -19.97 -16.54
CA LEU A 444 -10.36 -18.68 -15.99
C LEU A 444 -10.02 -18.62 -14.51
N PRO A 445 -9.08 -17.79 -14.10
CA PRO A 445 -8.72 -17.61 -12.70
C PRO A 445 -9.59 -16.53 -12.04
N PHE A 446 -9.98 -16.76 -10.78
CA PHE A 446 -10.73 -15.83 -9.94
C PHE A 446 -10.01 -15.68 -8.60
N THR A 447 -10.05 -14.48 -8.03
CA THR A 447 -9.43 -14.19 -6.74
C THR A 447 -10.26 -14.74 -5.57
N THR A 448 -11.60 -14.80 -5.72
CA THR A 448 -12.53 -15.22 -4.66
C THR A 448 -13.50 -16.31 -5.14
N GLN A 449 -13.98 -17.12 -4.18
CA GLN A 449 -15.01 -18.11 -4.47
C GLN A 449 -16.33 -17.46 -4.93
N ALA A 450 -16.67 -16.31 -4.34
CA ALA A 450 -17.87 -15.56 -4.70
C ALA A 450 -17.85 -15.10 -6.17
N ALA A 451 -16.70 -14.62 -6.67
CA ALA A 451 -16.54 -14.24 -8.07
C ALA A 451 -16.69 -15.47 -8.99
N ALA A 452 -16.02 -16.57 -8.68
CA ALA A 452 -16.13 -17.81 -9.45
C ALA A 452 -17.58 -18.36 -9.48
N ASP A 453 -18.29 -18.31 -8.35
CA ASP A 453 -19.68 -18.77 -8.26
C ASP A 453 -20.64 -17.85 -9.03
N ARG A 454 -20.43 -16.53 -9.04
CA ARG A 454 -21.18 -15.58 -9.89
C ARG A 454 -20.99 -15.89 -11.37
N TYR A 455 -19.75 -16.07 -11.79
CA TYR A 455 -19.43 -16.41 -13.17
C TYR A 455 -20.13 -17.67 -13.61
N ARG A 456 -20.09 -18.75 -12.82
CA ARG A 456 -20.78 -20.02 -13.10
C ARG A 456 -22.30 -19.88 -13.17
N GLY A 457 -22.88 -18.93 -12.42
CA GLY A 457 -24.31 -18.65 -12.48
C GLY A 457 -24.79 -18.20 -13.86
N SER A 458 -23.95 -17.49 -14.61
CA SER A 458 -24.21 -17.04 -15.99
C SER A 458 -23.56 -17.93 -17.06
N HIS A 459 -22.63 -18.82 -16.67
CA HIS A 459 -21.85 -19.71 -17.57
C HIS A 459 -21.95 -21.16 -17.06
N PRO A 460 -23.08 -21.86 -17.29
CA PRO A 460 -23.32 -23.18 -16.70
C PRO A 460 -22.38 -24.27 -17.22
N THR A 461 -21.66 -24.02 -18.30
CA THR A 461 -20.62 -24.93 -18.84
C THR A 461 -19.28 -24.78 -18.16
N ALA A 462 -19.06 -23.71 -17.36
CA ALA A 462 -17.86 -23.49 -16.62
C ALA A 462 -17.78 -24.43 -15.40
N ALA A 463 -16.77 -25.29 -15.38
CA ALA A 463 -16.56 -26.28 -14.36
C ALA A 463 -15.36 -25.93 -13.46
N PRO A 464 -15.45 -26.15 -12.12
CA PRO A 464 -14.30 -25.99 -11.24
C PRO A 464 -13.17 -26.97 -11.63
N VAL A 465 -11.94 -26.48 -11.56
CA VAL A 465 -10.72 -27.27 -11.78
C VAL A 465 -9.68 -26.84 -10.75
N SER A 466 -8.90 -27.75 -10.17
CA SER A 466 -7.79 -27.36 -9.32
C SER A 466 -6.64 -26.79 -10.16
N TYR A 467 -5.79 -25.97 -9.55
CA TYR A 467 -4.61 -25.42 -10.22
C TYR A 467 -3.70 -26.55 -10.78
N GLU A 468 -3.47 -27.59 -10.00
CA GLU A 468 -2.67 -28.74 -10.41
C GLU A 468 -3.29 -29.50 -11.58
N GLN A 469 -4.61 -29.69 -11.58
CA GLN A 469 -5.32 -30.29 -12.70
C GLN A 469 -5.22 -29.39 -13.96
N ALA A 470 -5.44 -28.08 -13.81
CA ALA A 470 -5.32 -27.12 -14.90
C ALA A 470 -3.92 -27.14 -15.53
N VAL A 471 -2.84 -27.18 -14.70
CA VAL A 471 -1.46 -27.32 -15.18
C VAL A 471 -1.24 -28.66 -15.89
N THR A 472 -1.85 -29.75 -15.42
CA THR A 472 -1.66 -31.09 -16.01
C THR A 472 -2.44 -31.27 -17.30
N GLU A 473 -3.65 -30.73 -17.38
CA GLU A 473 -4.61 -30.97 -18.47
C GLU A 473 -4.49 -29.95 -19.61
N VAL A 474 -3.83 -28.78 -19.38
CA VAL A 474 -3.68 -27.74 -20.41
C VAL A 474 -2.96 -28.31 -21.65
N ARG A 475 -3.58 -28.13 -22.82
CA ARG A 475 -3.04 -28.57 -24.10
C ARG A 475 -2.74 -27.36 -24.99
N GLY A 476 -1.81 -27.56 -25.92
CA GLY A 476 -1.44 -26.54 -26.90
C GLY A 476 -2.44 -26.40 -28.03
#